data_c3afe463dac17a6dc595956f009f8320
#
_entry.id   c3afe463dac17a6dc595956f009f8320
#
_cell.length_a   1.000
_cell.length_b   1.000
_cell.length_c   1.000
_cell.angle_alpha   90.00
_cell.angle_beta   90.00
_cell.angle_gamma   90.00
#
_symmetry.space_group_name_H-M   'P 1'
#
loop_
_entity.id
_entity.type
_entity.pdbx_description
1 polymer ?
#
loop_
_entity_poly.entity_id
_entity_poly.type
_entity_poly.pdbx_seq_one_letter_code
_entity_poly.pdbx_strand_id
1 'polypeptide(L)'
;MIRDIQKIDDDISAMKRIIRQKLTSDPDIIEVLNNHELDPSSPDDYLNNNIFAYIRVPGTQDDAKNFICFSVDDMEDHRYNSVMKIQYVQFVVFCHADDIKTPYGIERHDLLGYLIRDIFNWSNMFGMQAKLVYDREGVTDTAYSTRTLKFELTRTNSLNKAITRNKHEF
;
A
#
# COMPACT_ATOMS: atom_id res chain seq x y z
N MET A 1 -14.17 -4.07 25.08
CA MET A 1 -14.25 -5.33 24.31
C MET A 1 -14.40 -4.97 22.84
N ILE A 2 -13.46 -5.37 21.99
CA ILE A 2 -13.54 -5.14 20.55
C ILE A 2 -14.68 -6.00 20.01
N ARG A 3 -15.58 -5.42 19.22
CA ARG A 3 -16.62 -6.17 18.50
C ARG A 3 -15.96 -7.22 17.60
N ASP A 4 -16.70 -8.22 17.20
CA ASP A 4 -16.21 -9.29 16.33
C ASP A 4 -15.48 -8.70 15.09
N ILE A 5 -14.15 -8.80 15.09
CA ILE A 5 -13.27 -8.24 14.05
C ILE A 5 -13.60 -8.82 12.67
N GLN A 6 -14.13 -10.05 12.62
CA GLN A 6 -14.50 -10.70 11.36
C GLN A 6 -15.75 -10.07 10.71
N LYS A 7 -16.54 -9.31 11.48
CA LYS A 7 -17.73 -8.61 11.00
C LYS A 7 -17.50 -7.12 10.70
N ILE A 8 -16.26 -6.63 10.83
CA ILE A 8 -15.93 -5.27 10.44
C ILE A 8 -15.98 -5.18 8.91
N ASP A 9 -17.05 -4.58 8.40
CA ASP A 9 -17.23 -4.26 6.99
C ASP A 9 -16.64 -2.85 6.72
N ASP A 10 -15.32 -2.78 6.72
CA ASP A 10 -14.57 -1.56 6.44
C ASP A 10 -13.71 -1.74 5.18
N ASP A 11 -14.03 -0.96 4.15
CA ASP A 11 -13.36 -1.01 2.86
C ASP A 11 -11.85 -0.76 2.99
N ILE A 12 -11.42 0.16 3.85
CA ILE A 12 -10.00 0.48 4.07
C ILE A 12 -9.26 -0.72 4.62
N SER A 13 -9.82 -1.36 5.65
CA SER A 13 -9.23 -2.56 6.27
C SER A 13 -9.17 -3.73 5.30
N ALA A 14 -10.22 -3.91 4.49
CA ALA A 14 -10.27 -4.97 3.47
C ALA A 14 -9.20 -4.74 2.39
N MET A 15 -9.06 -3.52 1.89
CA MET A 15 -8.03 -3.16 0.91
C MET A 15 -6.62 -3.35 1.47
N LYS A 16 -6.36 -2.92 2.70
CA LYS A 16 -5.07 -3.12 3.36
C LYS A 16 -4.70 -4.60 3.49
N ARG A 17 -5.68 -5.47 3.73
CA ARG A 17 -5.46 -6.92 3.77
C ARG A 17 -5.04 -7.46 2.41
N ILE A 18 -5.71 -7.04 1.33
CA ILE A 18 -5.36 -7.42 -0.05
C ILE A 18 -3.95 -6.95 -0.39
N ILE A 19 -3.60 -5.70 -0.05
CA ILE A 19 -2.27 -5.15 -0.32
C ILE A 19 -1.19 -5.94 0.41
N ARG A 20 -1.35 -6.22 1.70
CA ARG A 20 -0.42 -7.05 2.47
C ARG A 20 -0.19 -8.38 1.79
N GLN A 21 -1.26 -9.10 1.49
CA GLN A 21 -1.18 -10.40 0.82
C GLN A 21 -0.47 -10.34 -0.52
N LYS A 22 -0.71 -9.31 -1.32
CA LYS A 22 -0.07 -9.15 -2.64
C LYS A 22 1.41 -8.85 -2.51
N LEU A 23 1.81 -7.97 -1.60
CA LEU A 23 3.21 -7.63 -1.38
C LEU A 23 4.02 -8.80 -0.82
N THR A 24 3.45 -9.59 0.12
CA THR A 24 4.14 -10.75 0.69
C THR A 24 4.14 -11.97 -0.23
N SER A 25 3.17 -12.10 -1.13
CA SER A 25 3.13 -13.21 -2.08
C SER A 25 4.03 -13.02 -3.31
N ASP A 26 4.60 -11.85 -3.49
CA ASP A 26 5.50 -11.57 -4.61
C ASP A 26 6.96 -11.80 -4.20
N PRO A 27 7.62 -12.86 -4.74
CA PRO A 27 8.98 -13.18 -4.37
C PRO A 27 10.00 -12.11 -4.78
N ASP A 28 9.72 -11.36 -5.86
CA ASP A 28 10.63 -10.32 -6.35
C ASP A 28 10.63 -9.13 -5.38
N ILE A 29 9.48 -8.78 -4.82
CA ILE A 29 9.40 -7.75 -3.76
C ILE A 29 10.21 -8.18 -2.53
N ILE A 30 10.03 -9.42 -2.07
CA ILE A 30 10.75 -9.94 -0.90
C ILE A 30 12.25 -9.92 -1.14
N GLU A 31 12.71 -10.36 -2.31
CA GLU A 31 14.13 -10.35 -2.68
C GLU A 31 14.68 -8.92 -2.71
N VAL A 32 13.97 -7.99 -3.35
CA VAL A 32 14.44 -6.60 -3.49
C VAL A 32 14.43 -5.84 -2.17
N LEU A 33 13.57 -6.19 -1.19
CA LEU A 33 13.62 -5.64 0.17
C LEU A 33 14.94 -5.96 0.87
N ASN A 34 15.64 -7.03 0.48
CA ASN A 34 17.01 -7.36 0.90
C ASN A 34 17.20 -7.32 2.43
N ASN A 35 16.29 -7.93 3.17
CA ASN A 35 16.43 -8.07 4.61
C ASN A 35 17.16 -9.37 4.94
N HIS A 36 18.42 -9.28 5.36
CA HIS A 36 19.27 -10.44 5.66
C HIS A 36 18.94 -11.13 6.99
N GLU A 37 18.11 -10.52 7.83
CA GLU A 37 17.72 -11.06 9.13
C GLU A 37 16.46 -11.94 9.04
N LEU A 38 15.71 -11.82 7.93
CA LEU A 38 14.47 -12.56 7.71
C LEU A 38 14.66 -13.65 6.65
N ASP A 39 13.93 -14.75 6.83
CA ASP A 39 13.89 -15.84 5.86
C ASP A 39 12.92 -15.50 4.71
N PRO A 40 13.39 -15.42 3.45
CA PRO A 40 12.52 -15.20 2.29
C PRO A 40 11.42 -16.26 2.11
N SER A 41 11.59 -17.45 2.69
CA SER A 41 10.56 -18.50 2.66
C SER A 41 9.41 -18.24 3.64
N SER A 42 9.57 -17.27 4.54
CA SER A 42 8.57 -16.81 5.52
C SER A 42 8.15 -15.37 5.23
N PRO A 43 7.46 -15.08 4.12
CA PRO A 43 7.20 -13.72 3.68
C PRO A 43 6.30 -12.90 4.64
N ASP A 44 5.51 -13.56 5.48
CA ASP A 44 4.69 -12.88 6.48
C ASP A 44 5.53 -12.21 7.59
N ASP A 45 6.78 -12.64 7.80
CA ASP A 45 7.69 -12.03 8.76
C ASP A 45 8.14 -10.62 8.32
N TYR A 46 8.00 -10.31 7.03
CA TYR A 46 8.25 -8.97 6.50
C TYR A 46 7.17 -7.95 6.90
N LEU A 47 5.97 -8.41 7.30
CA LEU A 47 4.92 -7.53 7.81
C LEU A 47 5.35 -6.93 9.16
N ASN A 48 5.22 -5.61 9.27
CA ASN A 48 5.67 -4.79 10.39
C ASN A 48 7.20 -4.77 10.63
N ASN A 49 8.00 -5.37 9.75
CA ASN A 49 9.45 -5.24 9.71
C ASN A 49 9.91 -4.40 8.50
N ASN A 50 9.45 -4.75 7.30
CA ASN A 50 9.76 -4.03 6.06
C ASN A 50 8.50 -3.49 5.36
N ILE A 51 7.31 -4.07 5.64
CA ILE A 51 6.04 -3.71 5.02
C ILE A 51 5.09 -3.19 6.09
N PHE A 52 4.70 -1.91 6.00
CA PHE A 52 3.85 -1.24 6.99
C PHE A 52 2.55 -0.75 6.35
N ALA A 53 1.41 -1.10 6.97
CA ALA A 53 0.08 -0.65 6.54
C ALA A 53 -0.27 0.75 7.05
N TYR A 54 0.74 1.58 7.26
CA TYR A 54 0.66 3.01 7.61
C TYR A 54 1.95 3.70 7.15
N ILE A 55 1.89 5.00 6.94
CA ILE A 55 3.07 5.77 6.55
C ILE A 55 3.90 6.06 7.80
N ARG A 56 5.15 5.66 7.77
CA ARG A 56 6.15 6.01 8.79
C ARG A 56 7.42 6.53 8.10
N VAL A 57 8.11 7.42 8.75
CA VAL A 57 9.47 7.81 8.34
C VAL A 57 10.45 6.93 9.11
N PRO A 58 11.36 6.21 8.44
CA PRO A 58 12.37 5.40 9.12
C PRO A 58 13.26 6.27 9.99
N GLY A 59 13.58 5.78 11.19
CA GLY A 59 14.55 6.40 12.08
C GLY A 59 16.00 6.02 11.71
N THR A 60 16.96 6.71 12.29
CA THR A 60 18.40 6.42 12.08
C THR A 60 18.87 5.12 12.74
N GLN A 61 18.04 4.51 13.58
CA GLN A 61 18.33 3.29 14.35
C GLN A 61 17.52 2.06 13.87
N ASP A 62 16.86 2.16 12.72
CA ASP A 62 16.15 1.01 12.17
C ASP A 62 17.16 -0.01 11.63
N ASP A 63 17.03 -1.27 12.04
CA ASP A 63 17.91 -2.37 11.60
C ASP A 63 17.67 -2.72 10.13
N ALA A 64 16.42 -2.72 9.70
CA ALA A 64 16.07 -2.88 8.30
C ALA A 64 16.37 -1.58 7.52
N LYS A 65 16.85 -1.74 6.27
CA LYS A 65 17.28 -0.61 5.43
C LYS A 65 16.28 -0.25 4.33
N ASN A 66 15.34 -1.14 4.04
CA ASN A 66 14.39 -0.95 2.96
C ASN A 66 12.98 -1.21 3.44
N PHE A 67 12.06 -0.29 3.13
CA PHE A 67 10.69 -0.34 3.63
C PHE A 67 9.68 -0.01 2.53
N ILE A 68 8.54 -0.65 2.60
CA ILE A 68 7.33 -0.28 1.87
C ILE A 68 6.27 0.13 2.90
N CYS A 69 5.88 1.38 2.89
CA CYS A 69 4.77 1.90 3.68
C CYS A 69 3.59 2.15 2.76
N PHE A 70 2.37 1.86 3.21
CA PHE A 70 1.19 2.18 2.42
C PHE A 70 0.02 2.67 3.27
N SER A 71 -0.80 3.53 2.69
CA SER A 71 -2.06 3.99 3.25
C SER A 71 -3.19 3.83 2.24
N VAL A 72 -4.41 3.78 2.75
CA VAL A 72 -5.64 3.81 1.96
C VAL A 72 -6.49 4.94 2.53
N ASP A 73 -6.85 5.89 1.68
CA ASP A 73 -7.56 7.10 2.07
C ASP A 73 -8.85 7.24 1.27
N ASP A 74 -9.95 7.54 1.98
CA ASP A 74 -11.20 8.01 1.37
C ASP A 74 -11.11 9.54 1.28
N MET A 75 -11.02 10.08 0.07
CA MET A 75 -10.78 11.52 -0.07
C MET A 75 -12.04 12.34 -0.27
N GLU A 76 -12.94 11.94 -1.18
CA GLU A 76 -14.11 12.76 -1.51
C GLU A 76 -15.21 11.93 -2.16
N ASP A 77 -16.45 12.41 -2.05
CA ASP A 77 -17.52 11.93 -2.92
C ASP A 77 -17.19 12.28 -4.37
N HIS A 78 -17.51 11.39 -5.29
CA HIS A 78 -17.29 11.66 -6.70
C HIS A 78 -18.08 12.93 -7.12
N ARG A 79 -17.38 13.88 -7.74
CA ARG A 79 -17.87 15.24 -8.02
C ARG A 79 -19.23 15.31 -8.72
N TYR A 80 -19.57 14.30 -9.51
CA TYR A 80 -20.81 14.24 -10.30
C TYR A 80 -21.75 13.12 -9.88
N ASN A 81 -21.39 12.31 -8.89
CA ASN A 81 -22.18 11.17 -8.47
C ASN A 81 -21.95 10.85 -6.99
N SER A 82 -22.86 11.27 -6.14
CA SER A 82 -22.80 11.05 -4.67
C SER A 82 -22.90 9.57 -4.26
N VAL A 83 -23.26 8.67 -5.16
CA VAL A 83 -23.24 7.22 -4.93
C VAL A 83 -21.84 6.63 -5.09
N MET A 84 -20.93 7.38 -5.67
CA MET A 84 -19.54 7.00 -5.90
C MET A 84 -18.61 7.83 -5.03
N LYS A 85 -17.50 7.22 -4.61
CA LYS A 85 -16.40 7.88 -3.89
C LYS A 85 -15.08 7.64 -4.60
N ILE A 86 -14.14 8.56 -4.43
CA ILE A 86 -12.76 8.40 -4.87
C ILE A 86 -11.94 7.96 -3.68
N GLN A 87 -11.23 6.85 -3.83
CA GLN A 87 -10.26 6.34 -2.88
C GLN A 87 -8.86 6.43 -3.47
N TYR A 88 -7.89 6.62 -2.60
CA TYR A 88 -6.49 6.57 -2.97
C TYR A 88 -5.76 5.48 -2.18
N VAL A 89 -4.92 4.75 -2.89
CA VAL A 89 -3.91 3.88 -2.29
C VAL A 89 -2.56 4.53 -2.54
N GLN A 90 -1.85 4.86 -1.47
CA GLN A 90 -0.52 5.46 -1.56
C GLN A 90 0.51 4.48 -1.04
N PHE A 91 1.58 4.31 -1.80
CA PHE A 91 2.79 3.61 -1.39
C PHE A 91 3.94 4.60 -1.27
N VAL A 92 4.73 4.44 -0.24
CA VAL A 92 6.00 5.14 -0.08
C VAL A 92 7.08 4.09 0.17
N VAL A 93 8.01 3.99 -0.77
CA VAL A 93 9.19 3.14 -0.66
C VAL A 93 10.31 3.96 -0.04
N PHE A 94 11.01 3.40 0.93
CA PHE A 94 12.20 3.97 1.55
C PHE A 94 13.37 3.01 1.38
N CYS A 95 14.48 3.47 0.82
CA CYS A 95 15.71 2.70 0.71
C CYS A 95 16.89 3.52 1.26
N HIS A 96 17.64 2.94 2.19
CA HIS A 96 18.79 3.59 2.77
C HIS A 96 19.93 3.74 1.75
N ALA A 97 20.67 4.84 1.81
CA ALA A 97 21.74 5.14 0.87
C ALA A 97 22.82 4.04 0.80
N ASP A 98 23.09 3.36 1.93
CA ASP A 98 24.06 2.26 1.99
C ASP A 98 23.62 1.00 1.24
N ASP A 99 22.33 0.81 1.02
CA ASP A 99 21.75 -0.37 0.38
C ASP A 99 20.93 -0.03 -0.89
N ILE A 100 21.20 1.13 -1.50
CA ILE A 100 20.43 1.60 -2.65
C ILE A 100 20.75 0.85 -3.94
N LYS A 101 21.98 0.31 -4.05
CA LYS A 101 22.44 -0.37 -5.25
C LYS A 101 21.90 -1.80 -5.32
N THR A 102 21.46 -2.20 -6.50
CA THR A 102 21.09 -3.59 -6.79
C THR A 102 22.05 -4.23 -7.78
N PRO A 103 22.14 -5.56 -7.84
CA PRO A 103 22.94 -6.25 -8.85
C PRO A 103 22.39 -6.09 -10.28
N TYR A 104 21.19 -5.53 -10.42
CA TYR A 104 20.49 -5.37 -11.71
C TYR A 104 20.80 -4.04 -12.41
N GLY A 105 21.62 -3.16 -11.80
CA GLY A 105 21.94 -1.85 -12.36
C GLY A 105 20.81 -0.82 -12.30
N ILE A 106 19.81 -1.08 -11.46
CA ILE A 106 18.68 -0.18 -11.18
C ILE A 106 18.71 0.10 -9.67
N GLU A 107 18.49 1.32 -9.26
CA GLU A 107 18.40 1.68 -7.84
C GLU A 107 17.23 0.95 -7.18
N ARG A 108 17.42 0.52 -5.93
CA ARG A 108 16.47 -0.33 -5.21
C ARG A 108 15.10 0.29 -5.05
N HIS A 109 15.01 1.59 -4.75
CA HIS A 109 13.71 2.27 -4.62
C HIS A 109 12.97 2.35 -5.96
N ASP A 110 13.70 2.44 -7.08
CA ASP A 110 13.11 2.43 -8.42
C ASP A 110 12.59 1.05 -8.79
N LEU A 111 13.36 0.02 -8.47
CA LEU A 111 12.97 -1.36 -8.73
C LEU A 111 11.74 -1.74 -7.92
N LEU A 112 11.71 -1.42 -6.61
CA LEU A 112 10.51 -1.62 -5.78
C LEU A 112 9.31 -0.82 -6.29
N GLY A 113 9.52 0.43 -6.69
CA GLY A 113 8.45 1.25 -7.28
C GLY A 113 7.91 0.66 -8.58
N TYR A 114 8.78 0.12 -9.42
CA TYR A 114 8.37 -0.58 -10.64
C TYR A 114 7.54 -1.82 -10.34
N LEU A 115 7.96 -2.68 -9.40
CA LEU A 115 7.24 -3.89 -9.01
C LEU A 115 5.85 -3.55 -8.43
N ILE A 116 5.76 -2.54 -7.56
CA ILE A 116 4.49 -2.05 -7.02
C ILE A 116 3.59 -1.55 -8.16
N ARG A 117 4.14 -0.78 -9.10
CA ARG A 117 3.37 -0.29 -10.25
C ARG A 117 2.87 -1.45 -11.13
N ASP A 118 3.69 -2.45 -11.36
CA ASP A 118 3.32 -3.61 -12.18
C ASP A 118 2.18 -4.40 -11.55
N ILE A 119 2.20 -4.58 -10.23
CA ILE A 119 1.15 -5.29 -9.49
C ILE A 119 -0.17 -4.52 -9.46
N PHE A 120 -0.13 -3.22 -9.18
CA PHE A 120 -1.33 -2.46 -8.81
C PHE A 120 -1.93 -1.64 -9.96
N ASN A 121 -1.12 -1.16 -10.91
CA ASN A 121 -1.62 -0.31 -11.99
C ASN A 121 -2.52 -1.10 -12.94
N TRP A 122 -3.71 -0.57 -13.20
CA TRP A 122 -4.76 -1.19 -14.01
C TRP A 122 -5.29 -2.52 -13.46
N SER A 123 -4.96 -2.86 -12.22
CA SER A 123 -5.47 -4.09 -11.59
C SER A 123 -6.91 -3.90 -11.09
N ASN A 124 -7.66 -5.00 -11.08
CA ASN A 124 -9.04 -5.06 -10.55
C ASN A 124 -9.11 -5.73 -9.18
N MET A 125 -7.99 -5.89 -8.48
CA MET A 125 -7.93 -6.65 -7.23
C MET A 125 -8.78 -6.05 -6.09
N PHE A 126 -9.14 -4.78 -6.19
CA PHE A 126 -10.02 -4.09 -5.24
C PHE A 126 -11.49 -4.08 -5.67
N GLY A 127 -11.86 -4.84 -6.70
CA GLY A 127 -13.19 -4.83 -7.30
C GLY A 127 -13.45 -3.68 -8.28
N MET A 128 -12.54 -2.72 -8.35
CA MET A 128 -12.52 -1.62 -9.32
C MET A 128 -11.08 -1.43 -9.80
N GLN A 129 -10.94 -0.88 -11.00
CA GLN A 129 -9.64 -0.68 -11.62
C GLN A 129 -8.85 0.44 -10.90
N ALA A 130 -7.64 0.12 -10.47
CA ALA A 130 -6.71 1.08 -9.87
C ALA A 130 -5.89 1.75 -10.98
N LYS A 131 -5.76 3.07 -10.94
CA LYS A 131 -5.00 3.86 -11.91
C LYS A 131 -3.90 4.64 -11.22
N LEU A 132 -2.67 4.50 -11.67
CA LEU A 132 -1.56 5.32 -11.20
C LEU A 132 -1.77 6.79 -11.60
N VAL A 133 -1.80 7.68 -10.61
CA VAL A 133 -2.00 9.13 -10.81
C VAL A 133 -0.83 9.97 -10.32
N TYR A 134 0.09 9.36 -9.59
CA TYR A 134 1.27 10.05 -9.07
C TYR A 134 2.43 9.06 -8.90
N ASP A 135 3.62 9.42 -9.37
CA ASP A 135 4.85 8.66 -9.21
C ASP A 135 6.02 9.65 -9.16
N ARG A 136 6.66 9.78 -7.98
CA ARG A 136 7.77 10.71 -7.77
C ARG A 136 8.80 10.16 -6.81
N GLU A 137 10.04 10.48 -7.11
CA GLU A 137 11.16 10.30 -6.23
C GLU A 137 11.29 11.43 -5.22
N GLY A 138 11.96 11.16 -4.12
CA GLY A 138 12.29 12.11 -3.08
C GLY A 138 13.43 11.60 -2.21
N VAL A 139 13.77 12.39 -1.22
CA VAL A 139 14.81 12.07 -0.22
C VAL A 139 14.34 12.53 1.16
N THR A 140 14.74 11.80 2.19
CA THR A 140 14.52 12.19 3.58
C THR A 140 15.79 12.75 4.19
N ASP A 141 15.66 13.50 5.28
CA ASP A 141 16.80 14.04 6.05
C ASP A 141 17.62 12.94 6.75
N THR A 142 17.12 11.69 6.75
CA THR A 142 17.72 10.52 7.40
C THR A 142 18.43 9.58 6.43
N ALA A 143 18.94 10.08 5.31
CA ALA A 143 19.68 9.33 4.28
C ALA A 143 18.87 8.23 3.56
N TYR A 144 17.56 8.36 3.51
CA TYR A 144 16.71 7.48 2.71
C TYR A 144 16.31 8.15 1.40
N SER A 145 16.50 7.43 0.29
CA SER A 145 15.83 7.74 -0.98
C SER A 145 14.42 7.17 -0.96
N THR A 146 13.48 7.90 -1.50
CA THR A 146 12.07 7.52 -1.49
C THR A 146 11.48 7.51 -2.89
N ARG A 147 10.48 6.67 -3.10
CA ARG A 147 9.59 6.75 -4.25
C ARG A 147 8.15 6.64 -3.79
N THR A 148 7.35 7.63 -4.14
CA THR A 148 5.94 7.70 -3.77
C THR A 148 5.08 7.43 -4.98
N LEU A 149 4.22 6.42 -4.88
CA LEU A 149 3.23 6.06 -5.89
C LEU A 149 1.84 6.23 -5.30
N LYS A 150 0.91 6.80 -6.07
CA LYS A 150 -0.48 6.97 -5.67
C LYS A 150 -1.41 6.44 -6.76
N PHE A 151 -2.31 5.57 -6.36
CA PHE A 151 -3.31 4.97 -7.24
C PHE A 151 -4.69 5.50 -6.86
N GLU A 152 -5.46 5.86 -7.86
CA GLU A 152 -6.85 6.30 -7.73
C GLU A 152 -7.79 5.17 -8.09
N LEU A 153 -8.85 5.02 -7.29
CA LEU A 153 -9.96 4.10 -7.53
C LEU A 153 -11.28 4.84 -7.35
N THR A 154 -12.22 4.56 -8.24
CA THR A 154 -13.60 5.03 -8.08
C THR A 154 -14.43 3.87 -7.55
N ARG A 155 -15.03 4.01 -6.37
CA ARG A 155 -15.81 2.95 -5.70
C ARG A 155 -17.22 3.42 -5.36
N THR A 156 -18.10 2.46 -5.11
CA THR A 156 -19.43 2.75 -4.58
C THR A 156 -19.31 3.28 -3.15
N ASN A 157 -19.99 4.37 -2.86
CA ASN A 157 -20.02 4.93 -1.52
C ASN A 157 -20.87 4.03 -0.61
N SER A 158 -20.22 3.25 0.26
CA SER A 158 -20.87 2.29 1.16
C SER A 158 -21.78 2.95 2.20
N LEU A 159 -21.55 4.22 2.54
CA LEU A 159 -22.39 4.96 3.48
C LEU A 159 -23.84 5.12 2.94
N ASN A 160 -24.02 5.19 1.63
CA ASN A 160 -25.36 5.25 1.03
C ASN A 160 -26.13 3.93 1.11
N LYS A 161 -25.47 2.78 1.29
CA LYS A 161 -26.15 1.49 1.50
C LYS A 161 -26.90 1.44 2.83
N ALA A 162 -26.41 2.13 3.86
CA ALA A 162 -27.07 2.19 5.16
C ALA A 162 -28.42 2.94 5.10
N ILE A 163 -28.50 3.99 4.29
CA ILE A 163 -29.74 4.79 4.12
C ILE A 163 -30.81 3.99 3.36
N THR A 164 -30.42 3.13 2.42
CA THR A 164 -31.35 2.33 1.64
C THR A 164 -31.93 1.15 2.42
N ARG A 165 -31.17 0.56 3.37
CA ARG A 165 -31.66 -0.51 4.25
C ARG A 165 -32.78 -0.07 5.18
N ASN A 166 -32.73 1.18 5.67
CA ASN A 166 -33.74 1.70 6.59
C ASN A 166 -35.05 2.16 5.89
N LYS A 167 -35.13 2.15 4.57
CA LYS A 167 -36.34 2.53 3.82
C LYS A 167 -37.27 1.36 3.48
N HIS A 168 -36.86 0.12 3.75
CA HIS A 168 -37.66 -1.08 3.45
C HIS A 168 -38.19 -1.81 4.70
N GLU A 169 -38.06 -1.23 5.89
CA GLU A 169 -38.64 -1.76 7.15
C GLU A 169 -39.82 -0.90 7.63
N PHE A 170 -40.73 -0.57 6.70
CA PHE A 170 -42.06 -0.07 7.06
C PHE A 170 -43.13 -0.81 6.26
#